data_372d28969b86b608550c097f59a87cab
#
_entry.id   372d28969b86b608550c097f59a87cab
#
_cell.length_a   1.000
_cell.length_b   1.000
_cell.length_c   1.000
_cell.angle_alpha   90.00
_cell.angle_beta   90.00
_cell.angle_gamma   90.00
#
_symmetry.space_group_name_H-M   'P 1'
#
loop_
_entity.id
_entity.type
_entity.pdbx_description
1 polymer ?
#
loop_
_entity_poly.entity_id
_entity_poly.type
_entity_poly.pdbx_seq_one_letter_code
_entity_poly.pdbx_strand_id
1 'polypeptide(L)'
;ESGGWLWLVNDLDPKTPGNDYSILKFKEIDETALAPKKKATQEDPVAFSYATIQKGEEGEIIIRMNIYPGYHIYSVVSDQDPYIQTSYDFKAEGDIKLEGELQKPAGKLMNGSQSIIYEGEQVLRQKYTGKQGKVTVTINYQACNNHACLMPKSKTLEIEL
;
A
#
# COMPACT_ATOMS: atom_id res chain seq x y z
N GLU A 1 -16.80 18.05 -7.68
CA GLU A 1 -16.56 18.11 -6.81
C GLU A 1 -15.67 17.79 -6.43
N SER A 2 -15.51 18.02 -6.30
CA SER A 2 -14.60 17.86 -5.65
C SER A 2 -14.17 16.91 -5.23
N GLY A 3 -13.98 16.77 -5.20
CA GLY A 3 -13.38 15.94 -4.72
C GLY A 3 -13.92 14.87 -4.50
N GLY A 4 -14.07 14.22 -4.58
CA GLY A 4 -14.49 13.13 -4.37
C GLY A 4 -15.83 13.06 -4.68
N TRP A 5 -16.25 13.65 -5.17
CA TRP A 5 -17.50 13.45 -5.33
C TRP A 5 -18.10 14.38 -6.18
N LEU A 6 -18.06 14.68 -6.48
CA LEU A 6 -18.45 15.30 -6.48
C LEU A 6 -18.92 15.72 -6.85
N TRP A 7 -19.49 16.01 -7.60
CA TRP A 7 -20.06 16.28 -7.29
C TRP A 7 -20.82 16.17 -7.84
N LEU A 8 -21.51 16.03 -8.01
CA LEU A 8 -22.42 15.91 -7.93
C LEU A 8 -23.22 16.52 -7.74
N VAL A 9 -23.60 17.00 -8.17
CA VAL A 9 -24.24 17.44 -7.50
C VAL A 9 -25.13 17.76 -7.88
N ASN A 10 -25.60 17.85 -8.58
CA ASN A 10 -26.17 18.16 -8.22
C ASN A 10 -26.96 17.99 -8.41
N ASP A 11 -27.31 17.72 -8.76
CA ASP A 11 -27.84 17.53 -8.16
C ASP A 11 -28.52 17.71 -7.75
N LEU A 12 -28.87 17.82 -7.80
CA LEU A 12 -29.21 17.91 -6.73
C LEU A 12 -30.01 18.29 -6.53
N ASP A 13 -30.47 18.37 -6.68
CA ASP A 13 -31.16 18.66 -6.01
C ASP A 13 -31.69 19.17 -5.39
N PRO A 14 -31.64 19.69 -5.52
CA PRO A 14 -31.99 20.03 -4.57
C PRO A 14 -33.26 20.04 -4.19
N LYS A 15 -33.89 19.82 -4.20
CA LYS A 15 -34.60 19.54 -3.54
C LYS A 15 -34.80 18.69 -3.01
N THR A 16 -34.57 18.62 -3.08
CA THR A 16 -34.48 17.88 -2.20
C THR A 16 -34.44 17.81 -1.52
N PRO A 17 -34.80 18.06 -1.40
CA PRO A 17 -34.43 17.97 -0.40
C PRO A 17 -34.17 17.53 0.02
N GLY A 18 -33.90 17.45 -0.27
CA GLY A 18 -33.18 17.04 0.34
C GLY A 18 -32.82 16.81 0.02
N ASN A 19 -32.83 16.96 -0.19
CA ASN A 19 -31.97 16.68 -0.15
C ASN A 19 -31.47 16.65 -0.25
N ASP A 20 -31.27 16.54 -0.52
CA ASP A 20 -30.43 16.40 -0.13
C ASP A 20 -29.81 16.63 -0.29
N TYR A 21 -29.67 16.66 -0.34
CA TYR A 21 -28.61 16.73 -0.07
C TYR A 21 -28.31 16.64 0.50
N SER A 22 -28.26 16.82 0.59
CA SER A 22 -27.75 16.73 1.16
C SER A 22 -27.36 16.42 1.56
N ILE A 23 -27.84 16.39 1.83
CA ILE A 23 -26.98 15.95 2.36
C ILE A 23 -26.15 15.23 2.03
N LEU A 24 -25.54 15.89 2.28
CA LEU A 24 -24.50 15.13 1.80
C LEU A 24 -23.89 14.41 2.90
N LYS A 25 -24.04 13.19 2.86
CA LYS A 25 -23.30 12.36 3.72
C LYS A 25 -22.01 12.10 3.06
N PHE A 26 -20.93 12.45 3.70
CA PHE A 26 -19.64 12.07 3.17
C PHE A 26 -19.42 10.63 3.45
N LYS A 27 -19.20 9.88 2.42
CA LYS A 27 -18.65 8.56 2.55
C LYS A 27 -17.24 8.69 3.03
N GLU A 28 -16.84 7.81 3.91
CA GLU A 28 -15.45 7.68 4.24
C GLU A 28 -14.67 7.35 2.99
N ILE A 29 -13.60 8.08 2.76
CA ILE A 29 -12.72 7.80 1.62
C ILE A 29 -11.95 6.53 1.92
N ASP A 30 -11.97 5.61 0.98
CA ASP A 30 -11.09 4.43 1.06
C ASP A 30 -9.67 4.90 0.78
N GLU A 31 -8.89 5.05 1.83
CA GLU A 31 -7.55 5.61 1.74
C GLU A 31 -6.63 4.78 0.88
N THR A 32 -6.87 3.48 0.79
CA THR A 32 -6.05 2.63 -0.06
C THR A 32 -6.22 2.94 -1.53
N ALA A 33 -7.34 3.56 -1.90
CA ALA A 33 -7.57 3.94 -3.30
C ALA A 33 -6.74 5.13 -3.74
N LEU A 34 -6.14 5.85 -2.80
CA LEU A 34 -5.35 7.03 -3.14
C LEU A 34 -4.00 6.71 -3.75
N ALA A 35 -3.45 5.55 -3.42
CA ALA A 35 -2.16 5.15 -3.99
C ALA A 35 -2.37 4.76 -5.44
N PRO A 36 -1.56 5.30 -6.37
CA PRO A 36 -1.75 4.99 -7.78
C PRO A 36 -1.47 3.53 -8.06
N LYS A 37 -2.16 3.01 -9.06
CA LYS A 37 -1.92 1.64 -9.50
C LYS A 37 -0.79 1.62 -10.50
N LYS A 38 0.26 0.90 -10.18
CA LYS A 38 1.35 0.66 -11.11
C LYS A 38 1.23 -0.75 -11.64
N LYS A 39 1.45 -0.88 -12.93
CA LYS A 39 1.40 -2.18 -13.56
C LYS A 39 2.66 -2.97 -13.28
N ALA A 40 2.48 -4.21 -12.89
CA ALA A 40 3.57 -5.18 -12.86
C ALA A 40 3.66 -5.88 -14.21
N THR A 41 4.82 -6.42 -14.52
CA THR A 41 5.05 -7.15 -15.77
C THR A 41 5.72 -8.47 -15.45
N GLN A 42 5.82 -9.33 -16.46
CA GLN A 42 6.46 -10.62 -16.27
C GLN A 42 7.95 -10.47 -15.96
N GLU A 43 8.58 -9.45 -16.52
CA GLU A 43 10.00 -9.18 -16.26
C GLU A 43 10.24 -8.49 -14.93
N ASP A 44 9.24 -7.75 -14.46
CA ASP A 44 9.30 -7.06 -13.18
C ASP A 44 7.98 -7.25 -12.48
N PRO A 45 7.80 -8.41 -11.83
CA PRO A 45 6.47 -8.83 -11.40
C PRO A 45 5.93 -8.14 -10.16
N VAL A 46 6.68 -7.25 -9.52
CA VAL A 46 6.20 -6.53 -8.35
C VAL A 46 6.40 -5.04 -8.56
N ALA A 47 5.30 -4.29 -8.58
CA ALA A 47 5.33 -2.85 -8.71
C ALA A 47 4.86 -2.21 -7.42
N PHE A 48 5.50 -1.10 -7.04
CA PHE A 48 5.17 -0.39 -5.81
C PHE A 48 4.76 1.04 -6.13
N SER A 49 3.78 1.54 -5.39
CA SER A 49 3.41 2.93 -5.43
C SER A 49 3.00 3.36 -4.02
N TYR A 50 2.86 4.66 -3.81
CA TYR A 50 2.52 5.13 -2.48
C TYR A 50 1.63 6.37 -2.55
N ALA A 51 0.98 6.65 -1.43
CA ALA A 51 0.28 7.89 -1.17
C ALA A 51 0.42 8.21 0.30
N THR A 52 0.18 9.46 0.65
CA THR A 52 0.28 9.89 2.03
C THR A 52 -0.98 10.67 2.40
N ILE A 53 -1.38 10.54 3.66
CA ILE A 53 -2.50 11.27 4.22
C ILE A 53 -2.00 11.95 5.46
N GLN A 54 -2.25 13.25 5.57
CA GLN A 54 -1.80 14.00 6.75
C GLN A 54 -2.95 14.75 7.37
N LYS A 55 -3.05 14.66 8.70
CA LYS A 55 -4.04 15.39 9.47
C LYS A 55 -3.30 16.06 10.63
N GLY A 56 -3.03 17.36 10.48
CA GLY A 56 -2.24 18.06 11.47
C GLY A 56 -0.81 17.54 11.49
N GLU A 57 -0.38 17.06 12.64
CA GLU A 57 0.96 16.51 12.78
C GLU A 57 0.99 14.99 12.70
N GLU A 58 -0.15 14.38 12.42
CA GLU A 58 -0.22 12.94 12.27
C GLU A 58 -0.52 12.59 10.83
N GLY A 59 -0.01 11.48 10.40
CA GLY A 59 -0.27 11.05 9.05
C GLY A 59 -0.06 9.56 8.87
N GLU A 60 -0.28 9.13 7.64
CA GLU A 60 -0.14 7.73 7.29
C GLU A 60 0.42 7.61 5.90
N ILE A 61 1.38 6.71 5.75
CA ILE A 61 1.94 6.35 4.45
C ILE A 61 1.26 5.07 4.01
N ILE A 62 0.72 5.09 2.80
CA ILE A 62 0.05 3.93 2.21
C ILE A 62 0.89 3.46 1.04
N ILE A 63 1.31 2.20 1.09
CA ILE A 63 2.13 1.59 0.04
C ILE A 63 1.30 0.50 -0.61
N ARG A 64 1.17 0.58 -1.92
CA ARG A 64 0.45 -0.41 -2.70
C ARG A 64 1.46 -1.27 -3.45
N MET A 65 1.32 -2.58 -3.30
CA MET A 65 2.09 -3.55 -4.07
C MET A 65 1.16 -4.19 -5.08
N ASN A 66 1.63 -4.30 -6.31
CA ASN A 66 0.88 -4.99 -7.35
C ASN A 66 1.76 -6.11 -7.87
N ILE A 67 1.31 -7.34 -7.67
CA ILE A 67 2.10 -8.53 -8.02
C ILE A 67 1.48 -9.16 -9.27
N TYR A 68 2.32 -9.39 -10.27
CA TYR A 68 1.89 -9.92 -11.56
C TYR A 68 1.21 -11.28 -11.37
N PRO A 69 0.10 -11.54 -12.09
CA PRO A 69 -0.60 -12.84 -11.94
C PRO A 69 0.33 -14.02 -12.16
N GLY A 70 0.22 -15.00 -11.27
CA GLY A 70 1.06 -16.18 -11.29
C GLY A 70 2.33 -16.06 -10.46
N TYR A 71 2.65 -14.85 -9.98
CA TYR A 71 3.79 -14.63 -9.12
C TYR A 71 3.35 -14.37 -7.68
N HIS A 72 4.29 -14.55 -6.76
CA HIS A 72 4.06 -14.24 -5.35
C HIS A 72 5.38 -13.82 -4.71
N ILE A 73 5.28 -13.13 -3.59
CA ILE A 73 6.45 -12.83 -2.74
C ILE A 73 6.13 -13.38 -1.34
N TYR A 74 7.13 -13.41 -0.48
CA TYR A 74 7.00 -14.10 0.80
C TYR A 74 6.86 -13.09 1.94
N SER A 75 5.74 -13.18 2.65
CA SER A 75 5.53 -12.39 3.86
C SER A 75 6.27 -13.00 5.05
N VAL A 76 6.15 -14.31 5.21
CA VAL A 76 6.83 -15.05 6.25
C VAL A 76 7.39 -16.31 5.61
N VAL A 77 8.65 -16.59 5.84
CA VAL A 77 9.30 -17.78 5.31
C VAL A 77 9.53 -18.78 6.44
N SER A 78 9.07 -20.00 6.22
CA SER A 78 9.28 -21.09 7.15
C SER A 78 10.76 -21.46 7.21
N ASP A 79 11.22 -21.94 8.37
CA ASP A 79 12.60 -22.39 8.54
C ASP A 79 12.95 -23.52 7.58
N GLN A 80 11.95 -24.22 7.07
CA GLN A 80 12.14 -25.34 6.16
C GLN A 80 12.29 -24.91 4.71
N ASP A 81 12.01 -23.65 4.39
CA ASP A 81 11.97 -23.18 3.01
C ASP A 81 13.21 -22.32 2.68
N PRO A 82 13.71 -22.43 1.44
CA PRO A 82 14.91 -21.70 1.04
C PRO A 82 14.61 -20.32 0.43
N TYR A 83 13.44 -19.75 0.69
CA TYR A 83 13.02 -18.50 0.07
C TYR A 83 13.46 -17.30 0.90
N ILE A 84 13.35 -16.12 0.32
CA ILE A 84 13.73 -14.89 0.97
C ILE A 84 12.48 -14.14 1.42
N GLN A 85 12.41 -13.87 2.71
CA GLN A 85 11.32 -13.15 3.31
C GLN A 85 11.41 -11.67 2.92
N THR A 86 10.27 -11.08 2.56
CA THR A 86 10.20 -9.66 2.25
C THR A 86 10.53 -8.85 3.49
N SER A 87 11.40 -7.86 3.34
CA SER A 87 11.77 -6.98 4.44
C SER A 87 11.55 -5.53 4.03
N TYR A 88 11.31 -4.69 5.04
CA TYR A 88 10.99 -3.29 4.86
C TYR A 88 11.89 -2.47 5.75
N ASP A 89 12.61 -1.52 5.16
CA ASP A 89 13.47 -0.63 5.91
C ASP A 89 12.97 0.80 5.71
N PHE A 90 12.53 1.41 6.81
CA PHE A 90 12.00 2.76 6.81
C PHE A 90 13.01 3.70 7.45
N LYS A 91 13.36 4.77 6.74
CA LYS A 91 14.28 5.77 7.25
C LYS A 91 13.60 7.13 7.17
N ALA A 92 13.36 7.74 8.31
CA ALA A 92 12.69 9.03 8.38
C ALA A 92 13.70 10.15 8.58
N GLU A 93 13.48 11.27 7.90
CA GLU A 93 14.32 12.46 7.98
C GLU A 93 13.45 13.68 8.25
N GLY A 94 14.08 14.75 8.72
CA GLY A 94 13.36 15.96 9.08
C GLY A 94 12.72 15.80 10.45
N ASP A 95 11.50 16.34 10.58
CA ASP A 95 10.80 16.21 11.86
C ASP A 95 9.84 15.02 11.87
N ILE A 96 9.98 14.12 10.90
CA ILE A 96 9.11 12.96 10.75
C ILE A 96 9.56 11.86 11.70
N LYS A 97 8.60 11.28 12.43
CA LYS A 97 8.82 10.11 13.25
C LYS A 97 7.81 9.04 12.92
N LEU A 98 8.30 7.84 12.73
CA LEU A 98 7.42 6.71 12.45
C LEU A 98 6.76 6.27 13.75
N GLU A 99 5.46 5.98 13.67
CA GLU A 99 4.67 5.63 14.85
C GLU A 99 4.10 4.22 14.69
N GLY A 100 4.44 3.37 15.66
CA GLY A 100 3.94 2.01 15.65
C GLY A 100 4.57 1.14 14.58
N GLU A 101 4.08 -0.05 14.48
CA GLU A 101 4.60 -1.02 13.53
C GLU A 101 3.92 -0.89 12.19
N LEU A 102 4.64 -1.31 11.16
CA LEU A 102 4.09 -1.37 9.80
C LEU A 102 2.91 -2.34 9.79
N GLN A 103 1.76 -1.86 9.31
CA GLN A 103 0.57 -2.68 9.19
C GLN A 103 0.63 -3.41 7.86
N LYS A 104 0.68 -4.73 7.93
CA LYS A 104 0.83 -5.58 6.76
C LYS A 104 -0.44 -6.40 6.56
N PRO A 105 -0.79 -6.69 5.30
CA PRO A 105 -1.93 -7.58 5.06
C PRO A 105 -1.62 -9.01 5.53
N ALA A 106 -2.68 -9.79 5.73
CA ALA A 106 -2.54 -11.11 6.32
C ALA A 106 -1.77 -12.09 5.43
N GLY A 107 -1.95 -11.99 4.14
CA GLY A 107 -1.33 -12.94 3.24
C GLY A 107 -2.08 -14.26 3.22
N LYS A 108 -1.46 -15.24 2.60
CA LYS A 108 -2.07 -16.53 2.33
C LYS A 108 -1.05 -17.62 2.54
N LEU A 109 -1.47 -18.72 3.17
CA LEU A 109 -0.58 -19.84 3.40
C LEU A 109 -0.21 -20.48 2.06
N MET A 110 1.08 -20.72 1.87
CA MET A 110 1.56 -21.34 0.67
C MET A 110 1.26 -22.83 0.68
N ASN A 111 0.81 -23.35 -0.46
CA ASN A 111 0.46 -24.75 -0.59
C ASN A 111 1.66 -25.65 -0.31
N GLY A 112 1.50 -26.60 0.60
CA GLY A 112 2.56 -27.55 0.92
C GLY A 112 3.68 -26.96 1.76
N SER A 113 3.46 -25.81 2.38
CA SER A 113 4.49 -25.13 3.17
C SER A 113 3.82 -24.38 4.32
N GLN A 114 4.65 -23.96 5.28
CA GLN A 114 4.19 -23.09 6.35
C GLN A 114 4.46 -21.63 6.05
N SER A 115 5.03 -21.33 4.88
CA SER A 115 5.32 -19.96 4.50
C SER A 115 4.05 -19.23 4.10
N ILE A 116 4.05 -17.93 4.32
CA ILE A 116 2.90 -17.06 3.98
C ILE A 116 3.32 -16.18 2.82
N ILE A 117 2.49 -16.11 1.80
CA ILE A 117 2.79 -15.37 0.58
C ILE A 117 1.79 -14.26 0.34
N TYR A 118 2.21 -13.29 -0.48
CA TYR A 118 1.35 -12.26 -1.03
C TYR A 118 1.21 -12.47 -2.52
N GLU A 119 -0.03 -12.31 -2.99
CA GLU A 119 -0.36 -12.36 -4.42
C GLU A 119 -1.26 -11.17 -4.74
N GLY A 120 -1.29 -10.78 -6.02
CA GLY A 120 -2.18 -9.74 -6.48
C GLY A 120 -1.86 -8.39 -5.90
N GLU A 121 -2.88 -7.67 -5.49
CA GLU A 121 -2.74 -6.32 -4.98
C GLU A 121 -2.78 -6.34 -3.46
N GLN A 122 -1.76 -5.77 -2.83
CA GLN A 122 -1.66 -5.72 -1.38
C GLN A 122 -1.34 -4.30 -0.95
N VAL A 123 -1.75 -3.94 0.25
CA VAL A 123 -1.57 -2.59 0.78
C VAL A 123 -0.95 -2.65 2.16
N LEU A 124 0.07 -1.81 2.34
CA LEU A 124 0.77 -1.65 3.62
C LEU A 124 0.51 -0.25 4.13
N ARG A 125 0.49 -0.09 5.44
CA ARG A 125 0.25 1.21 6.06
C ARG A 125 1.24 1.45 7.19
N GLN A 126 1.80 2.67 7.22
CA GLN A 126 2.72 3.08 8.27
C GLN A 126 2.32 4.46 8.77
N LYS A 127 2.04 4.56 10.05
CA LYS A 127 1.71 5.83 10.67
C LYS A 127 2.97 6.63 10.99
N TYR A 128 2.83 7.93 10.97
CA TYR A 128 3.93 8.82 11.31
C TYR A 128 3.41 10.09 11.96
N THR A 129 4.32 10.83 12.60
CA THR A 129 4.06 12.17 13.11
C THR A 129 5.09 13.12 12.53
N GLY A 130 4.73 14.41 12.51
CA GLY A 130 5.60 15.46 11.97
C GLY A 130 4.98 16.12 10.77
N LYS A 131 5.52 17.28 10.40
CA LYS A 131 4.92 18.08 9.32
C LYS A 131 5.74 18.08 8.07
N GLN A 132 7.05 18.01 8.19
CA GLN A 132 7.93 18.11 7.03
C GLN A 132 9.06 17.14 7.16
N GLY A 133 9.38 16.51 6.05
CA GLY A 133 10.50 15.61 6.01
C GLY A 133 10.39 14.64 4.87
N LYS A 134 11.10 13.56 4.99
CA LYS A 134 11.18 12.56 3.94
C LYS A 134 11.27 11.19 4.58
N VAL A 135 10.60 10.22 4.00
CA VAL A 135 10.73 8.83 4.41
C VAL A 135 11.21 8.02 3.22
N THR A 136 12.30 7.32 3.41
CA THR A 136 12.84 6.41 2.41
C THR A 136 12.49 4.99 2.82
N VAL A 137 11.81 4.28 1.95
CA VAL A 137 11.39 2.90 2.21
C VAL A 137 12.12 2.00 1.23
N THR A 138 12.90 1.08 1.76
CA THR A 138 13.59 0.09 0.95
C THR A 138 12.94 -1.25 1.18
N ILE A 139 12.47 -1.87 0.11
CA ILE A 139 11.76 -3.15 0.18
C ILE A 139 12.58 -4.18 -0.54
N ASN A 140 12.99 -5.21 0.20
CA ASN A 140 13.74 -6.33 -0.35
C ASN A 140 12.82 -7.53 -0.45
N TYR A 141 12.81 -8.18 -1.60
CA TYR A 141 11.89 -9.28 -1.83
C TYR A 141 12.43 -10.24 -2.87
N GLN A 142 11.80 -11.39 -2.94
CA GLN A 142 12.07 -12.38 -3.98
C GLN A 142 10.72 -12.79 -4.56
N ALA A 143 10.58 -12.67 -5.88
CA ALA A 143 9.35 -13.07 -6.55
C ALA A 143 9.54 -14.43 -7.18
N CYS A 144 8.57 -15.29 -7.00
CA CYS A 144 8.59 -16.67 -7.52
C CYS A 144 7.27 -16.96 -8.22
N ASN A 145 7.34 -17.87 -9.18
CA ASN A 145 6.12 -18.45 -9.76
C ASN A 145 6.13 -19.95 -9.48
N ASN A 146 5.26 -20.73 -10.13
CA ASN A 146 5.18 -22.17 -9.87
C ASN A 146 6.37 -22.95 -10.40
N HIS A 147 7.24 -22.31 -11.17
CA HIS A 147 8.35 -23.00 -11.84
C HIS A 147 9.71 -22.53 -11.34
N ALA A 148 9.84 -21.28 -10.95
CA ALA A 148 11.15 -20.74 -10.60
C ALA A 148 11.02 -19.48 -9.77
N CYS A 149 12.12 -19.14 -9.11
CA CYS A 149 12.25 -17.88 -8.39
C CYS A 149 13.20 -16.97 -9.15
N LEU A 150 12.84 -15.69 -9.21
CA LEU A 150 13.73 -14.69 -9.76
C LEU A 150 14.79 -14.34 -8.72
N MET A 151 15.80 -13.63 -9.16
CA MET A 151 16.79 -13.13 -8.21
C MET A 151 16.17 -12.13 -7.26
N PRO A 152 16.62 -12.12 -6.00
CA PRO A 152 16.12 -11.14 -5.05
C PRO A 152 16.35 -9.73 -5.56
N LYS A 153 15.39 -8.87 -5.28
CA LYS A 153 15.41 -7.48 -5.71
C LYS A 153 15.20 -6.56 -4.54
N SER A 154 15.66 -5.33 -4.72
CA SER A 154 15.46 -4.26 -3.75
C SER A 154 14.89 -3.07 -4.49
N LYS A 155 13.83 -2.50 -3.97
CA LYS A 155 13.22 -1.29 -4.52
C LYS A 155 13.11 -0.23 -3.44
N THR A 156 13.36 1.01 -3.82
CA THR A 156 13.37 2.13 -2.88
C THR A 156 12.31 3.14 -3.28
N LEU A 157 11.51 3.56 -2.31
CA LEU A 157 10.53 4.63 -2.48
C LEU A 157 11.00 5.83 -1.67
N GLU A 158 11.04 6.99 -2.29
CA GLU A 158 11.36 8.24 -1.61
C GLU A 158 10.09 9.04 -1.49
N ILE A 159 9.64 9.23 -0.26
CA ILE A 159 8.35 9.82 0.03
C ILE A 159 8.56 11.16 0.69
N GLU A 160 8.19 12.23 -0.02
CA GLU A 160 8.26 13.58 0.52
C GLU A 160 7.00 13.89 1.29
N LEU A 161 7.16 14.45 2.48
CA LEU A 161 6.02 14.74 3.37
C LEU A 161 5.91 16.22 3.69
#